data_547df52223e2c4d7166b762bff9a8aec
#
_entry.id   547df52223e2c4d7166b762bff9a8aec
#
_cell.length_a   1.000
_cell.length_b   1.000
_cell.length_c   1.000
_cell.angle_alpha   90.00
_cell.angle_beta   90.00
_cell.angle_gamma   90.00
#
_symmetry.space_group_name_H-M   'P 1'
#
loop_
_entity.id
_entity.type
_entity.pdbx_description
1 polymer ?
#
loop_
_entity_poly.entity_id
_entity_poly.type
_entity_poly.pdbx_seq_one_letter_code
_entity_poly.pdbx_strand_id
1 'polypeptide(L)'
;MNRDFRDLLTEFVRADARFLIVGAHALSVHGVPRATVDLDVWIEASPANAARVWKALASFGAPLASLNIRESDLTRPDSVAQFGLPPWRIDILTGISGVTFDEAWPGRVEAPFDGVPVPFIGRAEYIRNKRASGRMKDLADIESLGTA
;
A
#
# COMPACT_ATOMS: atom_id res chain seq x y z
N MET A 1 -2.14 17.59 -2.10
CA MET A 1 -1.62 16.22 -2.30
C MET A 1 -0.13 16.17 -2.02
N ASN A 2 0.34 15.15 -1.35
CA ASN A 2 1.76 15.04 -1.01
C ASN A 2 2.57 14.61 -2.24
N ARG A 3 3.54 15.46 -2.63
CA ARG A 3 4.40 15.20 -3.79
C ARG A 3 5.23 13.92 -3.61
N ASP A 4 5.68 13.64 -2.39
CA ASP A 4 6.51 12.46 -2.12
C ASP A 4 5.74 11.16 -2.37
N PHE A 5 4.46 11.12 -2.05
CA PHE A 5 3.61 9.97 -2.34
C PHE A 5 3.53 9.72 -3.85
N ARG A 6 3.28 10.78 -4.62
CA ARG A 6 3.23 10.71 -6.08
C ARG A 6 4.57 10.25 -6.66
N ASP A 7 5.66 10.83 -6.17
CA ASP A 7 6.99 10.52 -6.68
C ASP A 7 7.39 9.07 -6.39
N LEU A 8 7.07 8.57 -5.19
CA LEU A 8 7.30 7.18 -4.84
C LEU A 8 6.52 6.23 -5.75
N LEU A 9 5.23 6.50 -5.92
CA LEU A 9 4.37 5.64 -6.75
C LEU A 9 4.80 5.67 -8.21
N THR A 10 5.29 6.81 -8.70
CA THR A 10 5.89 6.91 -10.02
C THR A 10 7.08 5.96 -10.16
N GLU A 11 7.94 5.91 -9.16
CA GLU A 11 9.09 5.00 -9.18
C GLU A 11 8.67 3.53 -9.13
N PHE A 12 7.63 3.22 -8.37
CA PHE A 12 7.08 1.85 -8.34
C PHE A 12 6.56 1.42 -9.72
N VAL A 13 5.86 2.31 -10.40
CA VAL A 13 5.36 2.04 -11.77
C VAL A 13 6.51 1.87 -12.74
N ARG A 14 7.52 2.73 -12.68
CA ARG A 14 8.72 2.65 -13.54
C ARG A 14 9.49 1.35 -13.36
N ALA A 15 9.56 0.85 -12.13
CA ALA A 15 10.26 -0.38 -11.82
C ALA A 15 9.43 -1.64 -12.13
N ASP A 16 8.21 -1.48 -12.60
CA ASP A 16 7.26 -2.57 -12.84
C ASP A 16 7.04 -3.43 -11.60
N ALA A 17 7.01 -2.80 -10.45
CA ALA A 17 6.77 -3.47 -9.17
C ALA A 17 5.29 -3.84 -9.03
N ARG A 18 5.03 -5.00 -8.43
CA ARG A 18 3.67 -5.39 -8.06
C ARG A 18 3.34 -4.86 -6.68
N PHE A 19 2.33 -4.01 -6.62
CA PHE A 19 1.87 -3.40 -5.37
C PHE A 19 0.39 -3.06 -5.45
N LEU A 20 -0.21 -2.91 -4.28
CA LEU A 20 -1.60 -2.44 -4.15
C LEU A 20 -1.62 -1.35 -3.09
N ILE A 21 -2.28 -0.24 -3.37
CA ILE A 21 -2.53 0.77 -2.35
C ILE A 21 -3.68 0.25 -1.47
N VAL A 22 -3.46 0.25 -0.17
CA VAL A 22 -4.43 -0.19 0.84
C VAL A 22 -4.70 0.97 1.82
N GLY A 23 -5.41 0.71 2.90
CA GLY A 23 -5.66 1.72 3.93
C GLY A 23 -6.61 2.83 3.49
N ALA A 24 -6.44 4.02 4.07
CA ALA A 24 -7.39 5.12 3.89
C ALA A 24 -7.47 5.63 2.45
N HIS A 25 -6.37 5.58 1.68
CA HIS A 25 -6.40 5.97 0.28
C HIS A 25 -7.25 5.00 -0.56
N ALA A 26 -7.24 3.72 -0.24
CA ALA A 26 -8.12 2.74 -0.90
C ALA A 26 -9.58 2.99 -0.55
N LEU A 27 -9.87 3.33 0.70
CA LEU A 27 -11.23 3.67 1.11
C LEU A 27 -11.75 4.86 0.30
N SER A 28 -10.91 5.87 0.04
CA SER A 28 -11.28 7.02 -0.77
C SER A 28 -11.65 6.63 -2.20
N VAL A 29 -10.89 5.73 -2.81
CA VAL A 29 -11.17 5.25 -4.17
C VAL A 29 -12.51 4.50 -4.22
N HIS A 30 -12.87 3.82 -3.15
CA HIS A 30 -14.13 3.09 -3.06
C HIS A 30 -15.32 3.97 -2.63
N GLY A 31 -15.16 5.29 -2.61
CA GLY A 31 -16.26 6.23 -2.49
C GLY A 31 -16.40 6.89 -1.13
N VAL A 32 -15.49 6.66 -0.20
CA VAL A 32 -15.51 7.28 1.14
C VAL A 32 -14.28 8.20 1.28
N PRO A 33 -14.40 9.48 0.95
CA PRO A 33 -13.29 10.42 1.09
C PRO A 33 -12.80 10.48 2.53
N ARG A 34 -11.49 10.44 2.69
CA ARG A 34 -10.86 10.54 4.00
C ARG A 34 -9.52 11.26 3.88
N ALA A 35 -9.32 12.29 4.70
CA ALA A 35 -8.02 12.91 4.83
C ALA A 35 -7.07 11.96 5.57
N THR A 36 -5.86 11.79 5.06
CA THR A 36 -4.85 10.94 5.69
C THR A 36 -3.46 11.47 5.39
N VAL A 37 -2.56 11.31 6.35
CA VAL A 37 -1.13 11.62 6.20
C VAL A 37 -0.30 10.36 5.97
N ASP A 38 -0.95 9.19 5.91
CA ASP A 38 -0.28 7.90 5.74
C ASP A 38 -0.60 7.32 4.37
N LEU A 39 0.43 6.82 3.71
CA LEU A 39 0.29 6.03 2.49
C LEU A 39 0.70 4.60 2.81
N ASP A 40 -0.24 3.66 2.63
CA ASP A 40 0.00 2.24 2.85
C ASP A 40 0.10 1.52 1.51
N VAL A 41 1.28 0.95 1.24
CA VAL A 41 1.56 0.24 0.00
C VAL A 41 1.86 -1.22 0.33
N TRP A 42 1.03 -2.12 -0.17
CA TRP A 42 1.18 -3.56 0.01
C TRP A 42 1.87 -4.15 -1.21
N ILE A 43 3.01 -4.80 -1.01
CA ILE A 43 3.81 -5.36 -2.08
C ILE A 43 3.72 -6.88 -2.10
N GLU A 44 3.88 -7.47 -3.29
CA GLU A 44 4.10 -8.90 -3.42
C GLU A 44 5.49 -9.23 -2.86
N ALA A 45 5.56 -10.15 -1.90
CA ALA A 45 6.79 -10.44 -1.15
C ALA A 45 7.66 -11.52 -1.81
N SER A 46 7.68 -11.59 -3.13
CA SER A 46 8.56 -12.50 -3.85
C SER A 46 9.95 -11.89 -4.03
N PRO A 47 11.03 -12.71 -4.15
CA PRO A 47 12.36 -12.17 -4.38
C PRO A 47 12.47 -11.28 -5.62
N ALA A 48 11.83 -11.67 -6.72
CA ALA A 48 11.85 -10.89 -7.96
C ALA A 48 11.18 -9.52 -7.77
N ASN A 49 10.03 -9.49 -7.12
CA ASN A 49 9.31 -8.24 -6.86
C ASN A 49 10.03 -7.39 -5.82
N ALA A 50 10.60 -8.01 -4.80
CA ALA A 50 11.39 -7.31 -3.79
C ALA A 50 12.55 -6.53 -4.42
N ALA A 51 13.22 -7.11 -5.42
CA ALA A 51 14.27 -6.42 -6.15
C ALA A 51 13.75 -5.18 -6.89
N ARG A 52 12.56 -5.27 -7.49
CA ARG A 52 11.92 -4.14 -8.18
C ARG A 52 11.52 -3.05 -7.20
N VAL A 53 10.93 -3.43 -6.08
CA VAL A 53 10.55 -2.49 -5.02
C VAL A 53 11.79 -1.82 -4.44
N TRP A 54 12.84 -2.58 -4.18
CA TRP A 54 14.11 -2.04 -3.68
C TRP A 54 14.68 -0.98 -4.61
N LYS A 55 14.70 -1.27 -5.90
CA LYS A 55 15.16 -0.31 -6.92
C LYS A 55 14.30 0.96 -6.91
N ALA A 56 12.98 0.81 -6.80
CA ALA A 56 12.07 1.95 -6.74
C ALA A 56 12.32 2.80 -5.51
N LEU A 57 12.49 2.18 -4.35
CA LEU A 57 12.77 2.89 -3.10
C LEU A 57 14.10 3.64 -3.18
N ALA A 58 15.14 3.01 -3.75
CA ALA A 58 16.44 3.65 -3.93
C ALA A 58 16.36 4.84 -4.89
N SER A 59 15.65 4.68 -6.00
CA SER A 59 15.46 5.77 -6.98
C SER A 59 14.66 6.94 -6.40
N PHE A 60 13.71 6.64 -5.52
CA PHE A 60 12.96 7.67 -4.80
C PHE A 60 13.84 8.43 -3.79
N GLY A 61 14.90 7.77 -3.28
CA GLY A 61 15.76 8.36 -2.26
C GLY A 61 15.35 8.04 -0.84
N ALA A 62 14.64 6.92 -0.63
CA ALA A 62 14.28 6.48 0.71
C ALA A 62 15.54 6.24 1.56
N PRO A 63 15.54 6.62 2.87
CA PRO A 63 16.71 6.51 3.73
C PRO A 63 16.91 5.07 4.25
N LEU A 64 17.11 4.12 3.34
CA LEU A 64 17.11 2.70 3.63
C LEU A 64 18.21 2.30 4.63
N ALA A 65 19.44 2.77 4.39
CA ALA A 65 20.57 2.43 5.25
C ALA A 65 20.40 2.99 6.67
N SER A 66 19.97 4.25 6.79
CA SER A 66 19.81 4.88 8.10
C SER A 66 18.67 4.28 8.92
N LEU A 67 17.67 3.69 8.24
CA LEU A 67 16.55 3.01 8.88
C LEU A 67 16.79 1.51 9.06
N ASN A 68 17.96 1.00 8.67
CA ASN A 68 18.29 -0.42 8.75
C ASN A 68 17.32 -1.31 7.93
N ILE A 69 16.83 -0.79 6.82
CA ILE A 69 15.96 -1.53 5.92
C ILE A 69 16.84 -2.23 4.88
N ARG A 70 16.63 -3.53 4.70
CA ARG A 70 17.36 -4.37 3.73
C ARG A 70 16.40 -4.90 2.68
N GLU A 71 16.93 -5.23 1.51
CA GLU A 71 16.12 -5.83 0.46
C GLU A 71 15.43 -7.11 0.95
N SER A 72 16.11 -7.91 1.78
CA SER A 72 15.55 -9.14 2.35
C SER A 72 14.34 -8.91 3.24
N ASP A 73 14.20 -7.73 3.82
CA ASP A 73 13.02 -7.39 4.63
C ASP A 73 11.75 -7.36 3.77
N LEU A 74 11.88 -7.08 2.49
CA LEU A 74 10.77 -7.02 1.55
C LEU A 74 10.28 -8.40 1.10
N THR A 75 10.96 -9.47 1.51
CA THR A 75 10.55 -10.86 1.27
C THR A 75 10.02 -11.54 2.53
N ARG A 76 10.13 -10.90 3.68
CA ARG A 76 9.62 -11.46 4.93
C ARG A 76 8.10 -11.35 4.98
N PRO A 77 7.39 -12.39 5.44
CA PRO A 77 5.95 -12.29 5.62
C PRO A 77 5.61 -11.29 6.74
N ASP A 78 4.49 -10.59 6.57
CA ASP A 78 3.91 -9.70 7.59
C ASP A 78 4.89 -8.68 8.17
N SER A 79 5.73 -8.11 7.30
CA SER A 79 6.72 -7.10 7.66
C SER A 79 6.25 -5.70 7.24
N VAL A 80 6.73 -4.68 7.95
CA VAL A 80 6.45 -3.27 7.63
C VAL A 80 7.75 -2.50 7.58
N ALA A 81 8.00 -1.81 6.48
CA ALA A 81 9.06 -0.82 6.37
C ALA A 81 8.41 0.56 6.39
N GLN A 82 8.77 1.41 7.34
CA GLN A 82 8.13 2.70 7.56
C GLN A 82 9.13 3.83 7.44
N PHE A 83 8.78 4.87 6.68
CA PHE A 83 9.61 6.06 6.53
C PHE A 83 8.75 7.27 6.11
N GLY A 84 9.38 8.42 6.00
CA GLY A 84 8.75 9.67 5.57
C GLY A 84 9.11 10.84 6.48
N LEU A 85 8.84 12.06 6.00
CA LEU A 85 9.01 13.28 6.78
C LEU A 85 7.71 13.59 7.53
N PRO A 86 7.73 13.65 8.87
CA PRO A 86 6.52 13.97 9.63
C PRO A 86 5.85 15.25 9.13
N PRO A 87 4.51 15.33 9.11
CA PRO A 87 3.56 14.33 9.59
C PRO A 87 3.25 13.22 8.58
N TRP A 88 3.84 13.26 7.39
CA TRP A 88 3.58 12.31 6.32
C TRP A 88 4.34 11.01 6.57
N ARG A 89 3.70 9.88 6.34
CA ARG A 89 4.29 8.57 6.57
C ARG A 89 3.97 7.62 5.44
N ILE A 90 4.96 6.82 5.07
CA ILE A 90 4.84 5.77 4.07
C ILE A 90 5.12 4.44 4.75
N ASP A 91 4.18 3.50 4.62
CA ASP A 91 4.30 2.14 5.11
C ASP A 91 4.34 1.19 3.92
N ILE A 92 5.42 0.42 3.82
CA ILE A 92 5.54 -0.66 2.83
C ILE A 92 5.25 -1.97 3.56
N LEU A 93 4.15 -2.63 3.18
CA LEU A 93 3.65 -3.82 3.85
C LEU A 93 3.90 -5.05 2.99
N THR A 94 4.35 -6.15 3.59
CA THR A 94 4.50 -7.43 2.89
C THR A 94 3.34 -8.38 3.13
N GLY A 95 2.43 -8.03 4.02
CA GLY A 95 1.23 -8.82 4.32
C GLY A 95 0.17 -7.99 4.99
N ILE A 96 -1.08 -8.39 4.83
CA ILE A 96 -2.23 -7.82 5.51
C ILE A 96 -3.13 -8.93 6.00
N SER A 97 -4.02 -8.62 6.95
CA SER A 97 -4.92 -9.62 7.52
C SER A 97 -5.98 -10.08 6.53
N GLY A 98 -6.26 -11.37 6.52
CA GLY A 98 -7.45 -11.96 5.89
C GLY A 98 -7.38 -12.19 4.39
N VAL A 99 -6.34 -11.69 3.71
CA VAL A 99 -6.23 -11.81 2.25
C VAL A 99 -4.76 -11.93 1.86
N THR A 100 -4.44 -12.83 0.91
CA THR A 100 -3.09 -12.92 0.35
C THR A 100 -2.98 -12.00 -0.88
N PHE A 101 -1.74 -11.67 -1.24
CA PHE A 101 -1.50 -10.82 -2.41
C PHE A 101 -2.04 -11.48 -3.69
N ASP A 102 -1.82 -12.79 -3.84
CA ASP A 102 -2.30 -13.53 -5.01
C ASP A 102 -3.83 -13.53 -5.10
N GLU A 103 -4.53 -13.57 -3.97
CA GLU A 103 -5.99 -13.47 -3.94
C GLU A 103 -6.48 -12.08 -4.30
N ALA A 104 -5.75 -11.05 -3.88
CA ALA A 104 -6.17 -9.66 -4.06
C ALA A 104 -5.84 -9.10 -5.45
N TRP A 105 -4.77 -9.57 -6.06
CA TRP A 105 -4.26 -9.00 -7.32
C TRP A 105 -5.28 -8.98 -8.45
N PRO A 106 -6.05 -10.07 -8.72
CA PRO A 106 -7.03 -10.06 -9.81
C PRO A 106 -8.14 -9.03 -9.64
N GLY A 107 -8.51 -8.70 -8.40
CA GLY A 107 -9.59 -7.76 -8.09
C GLY A 107 -9.16 -6.30 -8.00
N ARG A 108 -7.90 -6.00 -8.29
CA ARG A 108 -7.39 -4.64 -8.17
C ARG A 108 -8.11 -3.64 -9.05
N VAL A 109 -8.17 -2.41 -8.60
CA VAL A 109 -8.80 -1.30 -9.32
C VAL A 109 -7.72 -0.29 -9.70
N GLU A 110 -7.56 -0.04 -10.99
CA GLU A 110 -6.68 1.02 -11.47
C GLU A 110 -7.38 2.37 -11.31
N ALA A 111 -6.71 3.31 -10.66
CA ALA A 111 -7.22 4.66 -10.48
C ALA A 111 -6.06 5.65 -10.40
N PRO A 112 -6.28 6.92 -10.72
CA PRO A 112 -5.21 7.90 -10.63
C PRO A 112 -4.93 8.29 -9.17
N PHE A 113 -3.65 8.36 -8.83
CA PHE A 113 -3.17 8.97 -7.60
C PHE A 113 -2.35 10.20 -8.02
N ASP A 114 -2.94 11.38 -7.84
CA ASP A 114 -2.33 12.63 -8.30
C ASP A 114 -1.86 12.55 -9.77
N GLY A 115 -2.73 11.99 -10.63
CA GLY A 115 -2.46 11.86 -12.06
C GLY A 115 -1.67 10.62 -12.48
N VAL A 116 -1.15 9.84 -11.55
CA VAL A 116 -0.41 8.61 -11.84
C VAL A 116 -1.33 7.41 -11.70
N PRO A 117 -1.59 6.64 -12.78
CA PRO A 117 -2.41 5.43 -12.68
C PRO A 117 -1.72 4.39 -11.84
N VAL A 118 -2.37 3.93 -10.77
CA VAL A 118 -1.81 2.95 -9.84
C VAL A 118 -2.89 1.96 -9.42
N PRO A 119 -2.49 0.73 -9.01
CA PRO A 119 -3.46 -0.27 -8.56
C PRO A 119 -3.81 -0.10 -7.09
N PHE A 120 -5.11 -0.14 -6.81
CA PHE A 120 -5.66 -0.15 -5.46
C PHE A 120 -6.26 -1.52 -5.17
N ILE A 121 -6.27 -1.91 -3.90
CA ILE A 121 -6.99 -3.12 -3.48
C ILE A 121 -8.47 -2.98 -3.85
N GLY A 122 -9.06 -4.08 -4.34
CA GLY A 122 -10.48 -4.12 -4.68
C GLY A 122 -11.38 -3.98 -3.45
N ARG A 123 -12.64 -3.58 -3.69
CA ARG A 123 -13.60 -3.36 -2.59
C ARG A 123 -13.84 -4.61 -1.76
N ALA A 124 -14.05 -5.76 -2.41
CA ALA A 124 -14.30 -7.02 -1.72
C ALA A 124 -13.12 -7.43 -0.84
N GLU A 125 -11.89 -7.33 -1.35
CA GLU A 125 -10.67 -7.68 -0.64
C GLU A 125 -10.36 -6.69 0.48
N TYR A 126 -10.67 -5.41 0.27
CA TYR A 126 -10.59 -4.40 1.32
C TYR A 126 -11.49 -4.77 2.51
N ILE A 127 -12.74 -5.16 2.21
CA ILE A 127 -13.70 -5.56 3.24
C ILE A 127 -13.22 -6.80 3.99
N ARG A 128 -12.71 -7.82 3.27
CA ARG A 128 -12.13 -9.02 3.89
C ARG A 128 -10.99 -8.68 4.83
N ASN A 129 -10.12 -7.78 4.41
CA ASN A 129 -8.98 -7.33 5.21
C ASN A 129 -9.46 -6.67 6.52
N LYS A 130 -10.41 -5.74 6.40
CA LYS A 130 -10.91 -5.00 7.57
C LYS A 130 -11.68 -5.89 8.53
N ARG A 131 -12.46 -6.83 8.03
CA ARG A 131 -13.14 -7.82 8.88
C ARG A 131 -12.16 -8.69 9.64
N ALA A 132 -11.10 -9.13 8.96
CA ALA A 132 -10.08 -9.98 9.58
C ALA A 132 -9.30 -9.25 10.67
N SER A 133 -8.96 -7.98 10.47
CA SER A 133 -8.31 -7.17 11.50
C SER A 133 -9.26 -6.84 12.66
N GLY A 134 -10.55 -6.63 12.36
CA GLY A 134 -11.61 -6.65 13.39
C GLY A 134 -11.60 -5.54 14.43
N ARG A 135 -10.77 -4.50 14.27
CA ARG A 135 -10.77 -3.36 15.20
C ARG A 135 -12.04 -2.53 14.97
N MET A 136 -12.48 -1.82 16.01
CA MET A 136 -13.68 -0.97 15.90
C MET A 136 -13.55 0.03 14.74
N LYS A 137 -12.39 0.61 14.57
CA LYS A 137 -12.09 1.50 13.46
C LYS A 137 -12.27 0.79 12.10
N ASP A 138 -11.84 -0.47 12.00
CA ASP A 138 -11.94 -1.24 10.77
C ASP A 138 -13.39 -1.58 10.43
N LEU A 139 -14.18 -1.94 11.42
CA LEU A 139 -15.60 -2.23 11.26
C LEU A 139 -16.37 -0.98 10.86
N ALA A 140 -16.02 0.18 11.42
CA ALA A 140 -16.60 1.46 11.05
C ALA A 140 -16.27 1.81 9.58
N ASP A 141 -15.07 1.49 9.12
CA ASP A 141 -14.67 1.71 7.72
C ASP A 141 -15.52 0.85 6.77
N ILE A 142 -15.80 -0.40 7.14
CA ILE A 142 -16.70 -1.26 6.35
C ILE A 142 -18.11 -0.65 6.29
N GLU A 143 -18.62 -0.23 7.42
CA GLU A 143 -19.96 0.37 7.51
C GLU A 143 -20.05 1.60 6.61
N SER A 144 -19.03 2.44 6.60
CA SER A 144 -18.99 3.65 5.79
C SER A 144 -19.07 3.37 4.29
N LEU A 145 -18.67 2.18 3.83
CA LEU A 145 -18.80 1.78 2.44
C LEU A 145 -20.24 1.44 2.05
N GLY A 146 -21.15 1.38 2.99
CA GLY A 146 -22.54 1.04 2.72
C GLY A 146 -22.70 -0.38 2.19
N THR A 147 -21.93 -1.31 2.68
CA THR A 147 -22.02 -2.72 2.27
C THR A 147 -23.28 -3.32 2.84
N ALA A 148 -24.17 -3.51 1.99
CA ALA A 148 -25.30 -4.36 2.34
C ALA A 148 -24.90 -5.82 2.21
#